data_63e409ef0c5cb95b05c4223453928d72
#
_entry.id   63e409ef0c5cb95b05c4223453928d72
#
_cell.length_a   1.000
_cell.length_b   1.000
_cell.length_c   1.000
_cell.angle_alpha   90.00
_cell.angle_beta   90.00
_cell.angle_gamma   90.00
#
_symmetry.space_group_name_H-M   'P 1'
#
loop_
_entity.id
_entity.type
_entity.pdbx_description
1 polymer ?
#
loop_
_entity_poly.entity_id
_entity_poly.type
_entity_poly.pdbx_seq_one_letter_code
_entity_poly.pdbx_strand_id
1 'polypeptide(L)'
;MNIIKLKNTAIKLEEQLVIYSKIDPEAIALYSDLKPLLEKAKDGSILKSIEVGEVPGRYRFTERNLQQYGELEEAYAIFSIEVTGGETLALKLFRESMLGKS
;
A
#
# COMPACT_ATOMS: atom_id res chain seq x y z
N MET A 1 -13.70 0.43 -6.06
CA MET A 1 -12.67 1.33 -5.51
C MET A 1 -13.34 2.60 -4.99
N ASN A 2 -12.97 3.03 -3.80
CA ASN A 2 -13.52 4.23 -3.18
C ASN A 2 -12.44 5.33 -3.22
N ILE A 3 -12.71 6.42 -3.93
CA ILE A 3 -11.72 7.48 -4.14
C ILE A 3 -11.30 8.16 -2.84
N ILE A 4 -12.25 8.39 -1.94
CA ILE A 4 -11.96 9.02 -0.64
C ILE A 4 -11.12 8.10 0.23
N LYS A 5 -11.47 6.82 0.26
CA LYS A 5 -10.72 5.82 1.01
C LYS A 5 -9.32 5.64 0.42
N LEU A 6 -9.22 5.63 -0.90
CA LEU A 6 -7.93 5.55 -1.58
C LEU A 6 -7.03 6.72 -1.20
N LYS A 7 -7.57 7.93 -1.20
CA LYS A 7 -6.83 9.12 -0.79
C LYS A 7 -6.32 8.99 0.64
N ASN A 8 -7.18 8.54 1.55
CA ASN A 8 -6.81 8.41 2.96
C ASN A 8 -5.72 7.34 3.16
N THR A 9 -5.82 6.22 2.44
CA THR A 9 -4.78 5.18 2.54
C THR A 9 -3.46 5.65 1.95
N ALA A 10 -3.49 6.46 0.89
CA ALA A 10 -2.28 7.03 0.31
C ALA A 10 -1.60 8.00 1.27
N ILE A 11 -2.36 8.85 1.93
CA ILE A 11 -1.84 9.79 2.92
C ILE A 11 -1.17 9.03 4.07
N LYS A 12 -1.84 8.01 4.57
CA LYS A 12 -1.32 7.21 5.67
C LYS A 12 -0.02 6.49 5.30
N LEU A 13 0.01 5.92 4.10
CA LEU A 13 1.23 5.28 3.60
C LEU A 13 2.36 6.29 3.46
N GLU A 14 2.08 7.47 2.93
CA GLU A 14 3.10 8.50 2.78
C GLU A 14 3.67 8.94 4.14
N GLU A 15 2.81 9.05 5.14
CA GLU A 15 3.27 9.38 6.50
C GLU A 15 4.28 8.34 7.01
N GLN A 16 3.98 7.06 6.82
CA GLN A 16 4.89 5.99 7.23
C GLN A 16 6.19 6.01 6.43
N LEU A 17 6.09 6.28 5.14
CA LEU A 17 7.28 6.37 4.29
C LEU A 17 8.20 7.52 4.73
N VAL A 18 7.63 8.66 5.11
CA VAL A 18 8.41 9.78 5.61
C VAL A 18 9.14 9.41 6.90
N ILE A 19 8.44 8.72 7.81
CA ILE A 19 9.02 8.31 9.08
C ILE A 19 10.20 7.36 8.85
N TYR A 20 9.99 6.30 8.09
CA TYR A 20 11.01 5.27 7.91
C TYR A 20 12.11 5.66 6.93
N SER A 21 11.88 6.65 6.08
CA SER A 21 12.92 7.21 5.21
C SER A 21 14.06 7.85 6.00
N LYS A 22 13.78 8.21 7.24
CA LYS A 22 14.81 8.81 8.10
C LYS A 22 15.79 7.79 8.65
N ILE A 23 15.42 6.51 8.63
CA ILE A 23 16.24 5.47 9.26
C ILE A 23 16.61 4.33 8.29
N ASP A 24 16.00 4.27 7.11
CA ASP A 24 16.27 3.16 6.20
C ASP A 24 16.27 3.64 4.74
N PRO A 25 17.39 3.48 4.02
CA PRO A 25 17.47 3.91 2.62
C PRO A 25 16.52 3.14 1.70
N GLU A 26 16.12 1.90 2.06
CA GLU A 26 15.13 1.18 1.25
C GLU A 26 13.76 1.84 1.33
N ALA A 27 13.44 2.47 2.45
CA ALA A 27 12.19 3.23 2.56
C ALA A 27 12.23 4.48 1.66
N ILE A 28 13.39 5.11 1.54
CA ILE A 28 13.56 6.24 0.61
C ILE A 28 13.30 5.77 -0.83
N ALA A 29 13.88 4.64 -1.21
CA ALA A 29 13.71 4.09 -2.54
C ALA A 29 12.26 3.70 -2.82
N LEU A 30 11.60 3.09 -1.84
CA LEU A 30 10.19 2.74 -1.96
C LEU A 30 9.32 3.98 -2.13
N TYR A 31 9.59 5.02 -1.35
CA TYR A 31 8.85 6.27 -1.46
C TYR A 31 9.01 6.87 -2.87
N SER A 32 10.23 6.88 -3.38
CA SER A 32 10.50 7.36 -4.72
C SER A 32 9.72 6.57 -5.78
N ASP A 33 9.67 5.25 -5.65
CA ASP A 33 8.94 4.39 -6.58
C ASP A 33 7.43 4.64 -6.53
N LEU A 34 6.90 4.88 -5.33
CA LEU A 34 5.46 5.05 -5.13
C LEU A 34 4.97 6.47 -5.35
N LYS A 35 5.87 7.45 -5.34
CA LYS A 35 5.48 8.86 -5.35
C LYS A 35 4.50 9.24 -6.46
N PRO A 36 4.72 8.85 -7.73
CA PRO A 36 3.75 9.20 -8.77
C PRO A 36 2.36 8.64 -8.51
N LEU A 37 2.29 7.40 -8.02
CA LEU A 37 1.01 6.76 -7.72
C LEU A 37 0.33 7.40 -6.52
N LEU A 38 1.12 7.72 -5.48
CA LEU A 38 0.60 8.39 -4.29
C LEU A 38 0.02 9.77 -4.62
N GLU A 39 0.70 10.52 -5.47
CA GLU A 39 0.22 11.84 -5.86
C GLU A 39 -1.11 11.75 -6.61
N LYS A 40 -1.24 10.78 -7.52
CA LYS A 40 -2.48 10.56 -8.25
C LYS A 40 -3.61 10.14 -7.32
N ALA A 41 -3.30 9.29 -6.33
CA ALA A 41 -4.30 8.86 -5.36
C ALA A 41 -4.77 10.02 -4.49
N LYS A 42 -3.85 10.90 -4.10
CA LYS A 42 -4.19 12.04 -3.24
C LYS A 42 -4.98 13.12 -3.98
N ASP A 43 -4.73 13.31 -5.28
CA ASP A 43 -5.43 14.34 -6.03
C ASP A 43 -6.72 13.84 -6.69
N GLY A 44 -7.04 12.56 -6.52
CA GLY A 44 -8.28 11.99 -7.04
C GLY A 44 -8.27 11.68 -8.51
N SER A 45 -7.10 11.64 -9.16
CA SER A 45 -7.03 11.36 -10.60
C SER A 45 -7.07 9.89 -10.96
N ILE A 46 -7.00 8.98 -9.99
CA ILE A 46 -7.15 7.55 -10.26
C ILE A 46 -8.63 7.22 -10.30
N LEU A 47 -9.16 7.05 -11.51
CA LEU A 47 -10.59 6.80 -11.72
C LEU A 47 -10.91 5.31 -11.90
N LYS A 48 -9.89 4.48 -12.15
CA LYS A 48 -10.04 3.05 -12.31
C LYS A 48 -8.96 2.34 -11.52
N SER A 49 -9.29 1.18 -10.98
CA SER A 49 -8.30 0.37 -10.28
C SER A 49 -7.18 -0.03 -11.23
N ILE A 50 -5.97 -0.13 -10.70
CA ILE A 50 -4.81 -0.62 -11.45
C ILE A 50 -4.61 -2.10 -11.18
N GLU A 51 -3.79 -2.74 -12.00
CA GLU A 51 -3.48 -4.15 -11.83
C GLU A 51 -2.58 -4.36 -10.62
N VAL A 52 -2.69 -5.51 -9.98
CA VAL A 52 -1.88 -5.84 -8.80
C VAL A 52 -0.39 -5.69 -9.09
N GLY A 53 0.06 -6.14 -10.27
CA GLY A 53 1.47 -6.04 -10.64
C GLY A 53 1.96 -4.64 -10.94
N GLU A 54 1.07 -3.65 -11.01
CA GLU A 54 1.45 -2.27 -11.29
C GLU A 54 1.76 -1.47 -10.03
N VAL A 55 1.53 -2.04 -8.83
CA VAL A 55 1.91 -1.37 -7.59
C VAL A 55 3.39 -1.64 -7.33
N PRO A 56 4.26 -0.62 -7.41
CA PRO A 56 5.70 -0.85 -7.27
C PRO A 56 6.12 -1.13 -5.84
N GLY A 57 7.27 -1.78 -5.70
CA GLY A 57 7.94 -1.86 -4.41
C GLY A 57 7.63 -3.06 -3.53
N ARG A 58 6.77 -3.96 -3.98
CA ARG A 58 6.42 -5.12 -3.16
C ARG A 58 7.63 -5.98 -2.77
N TYR A 59 8.58 -6.15 -3.68
CA TYR A 59 9.77 -6.95 -3.42
C TYR A 59 10.64 -6.37 -2.30
N ARG A 60 10.54 -5.06 -2.05
CA ARG A 60 11.34 -4.44 -1.00
C ARG A 60 10.95 -4.90 0.39
N PHE A 61 9.72 -5.35 0.56
CA PHE A 61 9.29 -5.90 1.85
C PHE A 61 9.85 -7.29 2.08
N THR A 62 9.88 -8.12 1.04
CA THR A 62 10.37 -9.50 1.17
C THR A 62 11.87 -9.62 0.97
N GLU A 63 12.44 -8.93 -0.02
CA GLU A 63 13.84 -9.08 -0.39
C GLU A 63 14.75 -8.03 0.23
N ARG A 64 14.21 -6.87 0.61
CA ARG A 64 14.99 -5.77 1.18
C ARG A 64 14.63 -5.51 2.64
N ASN A 65 13.91 -6.43 3.24
CA ASN A 65 13.66 -6.45 4.69
C ASN A 65 12.81 -5.32 5.25
N LEU A 66 12.05 -4.61 4.41
CA LEU A 66 11.13 -3.58 4.90
C LEU A 66 9.97 -4.17 5.69
N GLN A 67 9.74 -5.49 5.57
CA GLN A 67 8.69 -6.16 6.36
C GLN A 67 8.94 -6.10 7.87
N GLN A 68 10.17 -5.76 8.29
CA GLN A 68 10.45 -5.58 9.72
C GLN A 68 9.68 -4.39 10.31
N TYR A 69 9.27 -3.46 9.47
CA TYR A 69 8.48 -2.30 9.90
C TYR A 69 7.00 -2.60 9.68
N GLY A 70 6.38 -3.20 10.69
CA GLY A 70 4.99 -3.66 10.59
C GLY A 70 4.00 -2.57 10.20
N GLU A 71 4.17 -1.37 10.72
CA GLU A 71 3.26 -0.26 10.41
C GLU A 71 3.39 0.18 8.96
N LEU A 72 4.61 0.19 8.41
CA LEU A 72 4.84 0.51 7.02
C LEU A 72 4.25 -0.57 6.11
N GLU A 73 4.50 -1.83 6.45
CA GLU A 73 3.97 -2.95 5.66
C GLU A 73 2.45 -2.94 5.65
N GLU A 74 1.82 -2.70 6.80
CA GLU A 74 0.37 -2.65 6.89
C GLU A 74 -0.19 -1.52 6.04
N ALA A 75 0.39 -0.32 6.14
CA ALA A 75 -0.06 0.81 5.36
C ALA A 75 0.09 0.56 3.85
N TYR A 76 1.19 -0.07 3.46
CA TYR A 76 1.43 -0.44 2.06
C TYR A 76 0.38 -1.45 1.58
N ALA A 77 0.10 -2.46 2.39
CA ALA A 77 -0.87 -3.50 2.03
C ALA A 77 -2.26 -2.90 1.87
N ILE A 78 -2.69 -2.05 2.79
CA ILE A 78 -4.00 -1.42 2.75
C ILE A 78 -4.14 -0.54 1.51
N PHE A 79 -3.12 0.28 1.22
CA PHE A 79 -3.13 1.11 0.01
C PHE A 79 -3.17 0.24 -1.25
N SER A 80 -2.36 -0.81 -1.29
CA SER A 80 -2.30 -1.71 -2.45
C SER A 80 -3.64 -2.36 -2.74
N ILE A 81 -4.33 -2.81 -1.70
CA ILE A 81 -5.67 -3.40 -1.84
C ILE A 81 -6.63 -2.36 -2.42
N GLU A 82 -6.62 -1.16 -1.87
CA GLU A 82 -7.58 -0.14 -2.30
C GLU A 82 -7.33 0.32 -3.74
N VAL A 83 -6.07 0.53 -4.12
CA VAL A 83 -5.74 1.01 -5.47
C VAL A 83 -5.95 -0.05 -6.55
N THR A 84 -5.97 -1.32 -6.17
CA THR A 84 -6.21 -2.41 -7.11
C THR A 84 -7.67 -2.88 -7.14
N GLY A 85 -8.58 -2.10 -6.58
CA GLY A 85 -10.00 -2.37 -6.68
C GLY A 85 -10.75 -2.43 -5.36
N GLY A 86 -10.02 -2.37 -4.26
CA GLY A 86 -10.61 -2.52 -2.95
C GLY A 86 -10.78 -3.97 -2.57
N GLU A 87 -11.38 -4.21 -1.42
CA GLU A 87 -11.57 -5.56 -0.91
C GLU A 87 -12.74 -6.23 -1.62
N THR A 88 -12.46 -7.25 -2.42
CA THR A 88 -13.51 -8.04 -3.09
C THR A 88 -14.06 -9.07 -2.10
N LEU A 89 -15.23 -9.65 -2.45
CA LEU A 89 -15.81 -10.70 -1.62
C LEU A 89 -14.87 -11.89 -1.46
N ALA A 90 -14.21 -12.31 -2.54
CA ALA A 90 -13.27 -13.42 -2.49
C ALA A 90 -12.08 -13.11 -1.57
N LEU A 91 -11.53 -11.89 -1.67
CA LEU A 91 -10.43 -11.49 -0.83
C LEU A 91 -10.85 -11.39 0.64
N LYS A 92 -12.04 -10.86 0.88
CA LYS A 92 -12.59 -10.79 2.23
C LYS A 92 -12.74 -12.16 2.85
N LEU A 93 -13.31 -13.10 2.10
CA LEU A 93 -13.47 -14.47 2.58
C LEU A 93 -12.14 -15.14 2.84
N PHE A 94 -11.15 -14.88 1.99
CA PHE A 94 -9.81 -15.40 2.18
C PHE A 94 -9.20 -14.89 3.49
N ARG A 95 -9.30 -13.60 3.74
CA ARG A 95 -8.77 -13.01 4.97
C ARG A 95 -9.48 -13.54 6.21
N GLU A 96 -10.80 -13.65 6.16
CA GLU A 96 -11.57 -14.20 7.28
C GLU A 96 -11.20 -15.65 7.55
N SER A 97 -10.96 -16.41 6.50
CA SER A 97 -10.55 -17.81 6.63
C SER A 97 -9.18 -17.91 7.34
N MET A 98 -8.27 -17.01 7.04
CA MET A 98 -6.96 -17.02 7.68
C MET A 98 -6.98 -16.50 9.12
N LEU A 99 -7.78 -15.47 9.37
CA LEU A 99 -7.83 -14.82 10.67
C LEU A 99 -8.84 -15.43 11.62
N GLY A 100 -9.97 -15.88 11.07
CA GLY A 100 -11.06 -16.42 11.87
C GLY A 100 -10.89 -17.86 12.29
N LYS A 101 -9.86 -18.50 11.82
CA LYS A 101 -9.60 -19.90 12.11
C LYS A 101 -9.05 -20.15 13.48
N SER A 102 -8.56 -19.14 14.06
CA SER A 102 -7.95 -19.25 15.37
C SER A 102 -8.90 -19.80 16.42
#